data_304623a1a176d527174e578367efd5b3
#
_entry.id   304623a1a176d527174e578367efd5b3
#
_cell.length_a   1.000
_cell.length_b   1.000
_cell.length_c   1.000
_cell.angle_alpha   90.00
_cell.angle_beta   90.00
_cell.angle_gamma   90.00
#
_symmetry.space_group_name_H-M   'P 1'
#
loop_
_entity.id
_entity.type
_entity.pdbx_description
1 polymer ?
#
loop_
_entity_poly.entity_id
_entity_poly.type
_entity_poly.pdbx_seq_one_letter_code
_entity_poly.pdbx_strand_id
1 'polypeptide(L)'
;MEHSQRNILITGAAQGIGKGIAQACLDQGANVYLLDINEEVLNATVSELRSLYKTNIEAFACELTDDKSFKNALYKGVDHFSVFHGFCNSAASSQGIGPFETFSDKDFDATVNLSFKIVWTCLKEEITYLRDNKLTGSIVNISSNSAIRGYAFNSIYAASKAAVNNLSQSVAKEVARDQIRVNVVSPGTINTPGVEAYFAKEPSAKEKLEKTILLKRLGDPIEIGNTVSFLLSDRSSYINGQIISVDGGSSIY
;
A
#
# COMPACT_ATOMS: atom_id res chain seq x y z
N MET A 1 16.44 5.64 15.68
CA MET A 1 15.28 5.72 14.75
C MET A 1 15.78 5.33 13.36
N GLU A 2 15.12 4.36 12.72
CA GLU A 2 15.58 3.79 11.45
C GLU A 2 15.38 4.70 10.24
N HIS A 3 14.46 5.64 10.34
CA HIS A 3 14.09 6.58 9.27
C HIS A 3 14.44 8.04 9.58
N SER A 4 15.35 8.29 10.52
CA SER A 4 15.75 9.69 10.82
C SER A 4 16.15 10.43 9.54
N GLN A 5 15.46 11.52 9.23
CA GLN A 5 15.64 12.35 8.02
C GLN A 5 15.23 11.67 6.69
N ARG A 6 14.56 10.53 6.68
CA ARG A 6 14.02 9.92 5.44
C ARG A 6 12.62 10.48 5.16
N ASN A 7 12.39 10.80 3.91
CA ASN A 7 11.09 11.25 3.43
C ASN A 7 10.42 10.11 2.68
N ILE A 8 9.20 9.75 3.09
CA ILE A 8 8.47 8.59 2.58
C ILE A 8 7.12 9.06 2.03
N LEU A 9 6.82 8.71 0.78
CA LEU A 9 5.52 8.94 0.15
C LEU A 9 4.64 7.70 0.31
N ILE A 10 3.39 7.88 0.73
CA ILE A 10 2.44 6.80 0.98
C ILE A 10 1.11 7.14 0.30
N THR A 11 0.63 6.26 -0.59
CA THR A 11 -0.69 6.39 -1.24
C THR A 11 -1.77 5.62 -0.48
N GLY A 12 -3.03 6.07 -0.57
CA GLY A 12 -4.14 5.47 0.18
C GLY A 12 -4.00 5.68 1.69
N ALA A 13 -3.48 6.84 2.11
CA ALA A 13 -3.00 7.08 3.46
C ALA A 13 -4.04 7.69 4.41
N ALA A 14 -5.25 8.00 3.91
CA ALA A 14 -6.28 8.63 4.73
C ALA A 14 -6.78 7.73 5.88
N GLN A 15 -6.74 6.40 5.72
CA GLN A 15 -7.24 5.46 6.72
C GLN A 15 -6.65 4.05 6.55
N GLY A 16 -7.05 3.13 7.41
CA GLY A 16 -6.74 1.70 7.28
C GLY A 16 -5.25 1.40 7.19
N ILE A 17 -4.86 0.54 6.25
CA ILE A 17 -3.47 0.07 6.09
C ILE A 17 -2.53 1.25 5.82
N GLY A 18 -2.88 2.17 4.91
CA GLY A 18 -2.03 3.31 4.58
C GLY A 18 -1.76 4.23 5.77
N LYS A 19 -2.77 4.50 6.62
CA LYS A 19 -2.59 5.23 7.89
C LYS A 19 -1.68 4.46 8.86
N GLY A 20 -1.87 3.14 8.99
CA GLY A 20 -0.99 2.29 9.82
C GLY A 20 0.46 2.28 9.34
N ILE A 21 0.68 2.32 8.01
CA ILE A 21 2.02 2.46 7.43
C ILE A 21 2.64 3.82 7.79
N ALA A 22 1.86 4.90 7.67
CA ALA A 22 2.30 6.23 8.06
C ALA A 22 2.73 6.28 9.53
N GLN A 23 1.92 5.71 10.44
CA GLN A 23 2.24 5.61 11.87
C GLN A 23 3.55 4.86 12.10
N ALA A 24 3.72 3.67 11.51
CA ALA A 24 4.94 2.88 11.67
C ALA A 24 6.20 3.60 11.17
N CYS A 25 6.10 4.34 10.06
CA CYS A 25 7.21 5.15 9.56
C CYS A 25 7.53 6.32 10.51
N LEU A 26 6.50 7.00 11.02
CA LEU A 26 6.63 8.09 11.99
C LEU A 26 7.25 7.62 13.31
N ASP A 27 6.87 6.45 13.81
CA ASP A 27 7.47 5.82 15.00
C ASP A 27 8.99 5.61 14.85
N GLN A 28 9.45 5.43 13.62
CA GLN A 28 10.87 5.29 13.29
C GLN A 28 11.53 6.62 12.89
N GLY A 29 10.83 7.75 13.00
CA GLY A 29 11.37 9.09 12.80
C GLY A 29 11.38 9.56 11.35
N ALA A 30 10.60 8.95 10.46
CA ALA A 30 10.41 9.43 9.10
C ALA A 30 9.66 10.76 9.05
N ASN A 31 9.88 11.51 7.99
CA ASN A 31 8.90 12.47 7.48
C ASN A 31 7.98 11.73 6.50
N VAL A 32 6.72 12.07 6.44
CA VAL A 32 5.76 11.40 5.56
C VAL A 32 4.97 12.36 4.68
N TYR A 33 4.80 11.98 3.43
CA TYR A 33 3.92 12.63 2.48
C TYR A 33 2.77 11.70 2.13
N LEU A 34 1.55 12.10 2.50
CA LEU A 34 0.37 11.26 2.47
C LEU A 34 -0.51 11.65 1.29
N LEU A 35 -0.84 10.68 0.44
CA LEU A 35 -1.72 10.88 -0.71
C LEU A 35 -2.99 10.04 -0.55
N ASP A 36 -4.14 10.65 -0.81
CA ASP A 36 -5.42 9.97 -0.87
C ASP A 36 -6.40 10.76 -1.75
N ILE A 37 -7.44 10.12 -2.25
CA ILE A 37 -8.50 10.80 -2.98
C ILE A 37 -9.49 11.52 -2.04
N ASN A 38 -9.65 11.01 -0.81
CA ASN A 38 -10.57 11.57 0.17
C ASN A 38 -9.88 12.66 1.01
N GLU A 39 -9.97 13.90 0.54
CA GLU A 39 -9.31 15.03 1.17
C GLU A 39 -9.75 15.28 2.62
N GLU A 40 -11.03 15.10 2.93
CA GLU A 40 -11.57 15.33 4.28
C GLU A 40 -10.98 14.35 5.29
N VAL A 41 -11.03 13.04 4.99
CA VAL A 41 -10.48 12.00 5.86
C VAL A 41 -8.94 12.10 5.94
N LEU A 42 -8.29 12.46 4.83
CA LEU A 42 -6.84 12.67 4.79
C LEU A 42 -6.42 13.81 5.73
N ASN A 43 -7.11 14.95 5.68
CA ASN A 43 -6.83 16.10 6.54
C ASN A 43 -7.08 15.79 8.03
N ALA A 44 -8.12 15.02 8.35
CA ALA A 44 -8.37 14.55 9.71
C ALA A 44 -7.22 13.66 10.22
N THR A 45 -6.76 12.72 9.38
CA THR A 45 -5.62 11.84 9.69
C THR A 45 -4.33 12.63 9.88
N VAL A 46 -4.05 13.60 9.02
CA VAL A 46 -2.87 14.48 9.18
C VAL A 46 -2.92 15.26 10.49
N SER A 47 -4.08 15.80 10.84
CA SER A 47 -4.27 16.54 12.11
C SER A 47 -4.02 15.66 13.32
N GLU A 48 -4.53 14.43 13.31
CA GLU A 48 -4.28 13.44 14.35
C GLU A 48 -2.77 13.11 14.45
N LEU A 49 -2.14 12.76 13.33
CA LEU A 49 -0.72 12.39 13.32
C LEU A 49 0.18 13.55 13.77
N ARG A 50 -0.09 14.78 13.35
CA ARG A 50 0.66 15.97 13.81
C ARG A 50 0.51 16.22 15.31
N SER A 51 -0.58 15.79 15.93
CA SER A 51 -0.74 15.90 17.39
C SER A 51 0.17 14.91 18.16
N LEU A 52 0.56 13.80 17.53
CA LEU A 52 1.34 12.72 18.13
C LEU A 52 2.84 12.79 17.79
N TYR A 53 3.17 13.29 16.59
CA TYR A 53 4.53 13.28 16.06
C TYR A 53 5.05 14.68 15.76
N LYS A 54 6.35 14.90 16.03
CA LYS A 54 7.04 16.17 15.76
C LYS A 54 7.78 16.21 14.42
N THR A 55 7.68 15.13 13.63
CA THR A 55 8.27 15.04 12.29
C THR A 55 7.45 15.80 11.27
N ASN A 56 8.02 16.02 10.09
CA ASN A 56 7.31 16.71 9.01
C ASN A 56 6.27 15.76 8.38
N ILE A 57 5.00 16.17 8.41
CA ILE A 57 3.87 15.42 7.87
C ILE A 57 3.12 16.36 6.91
N GLU A 58 3.11 16.03 5.64
CA GLU A 58 2.36 16.75 4.63
C GLU A 58 1.43 15.83 3.87
N ALA A 59 0.41 16.38 3.24
CA ALA A 59 -0.56 15.61 2.48
C ALA A 59 -1.07 16.37 1.25
N PHE A 60 -1.55 15.61 0.28
CA PHE A 60 -2.14 16.15 -0.92
C PHE A 60 -3.25 15.23 -1.44
N ALA A 61 -4.43 15.80 -1.71
CA ALA A 61 -5.51 15.05 -2.33
C ALA A 61 -5.15 14.70 -3.78
N CYS A 62 -5.20 13.40 -4.12
CA CYS A 62 -4.70 12.90 -5.39
C CYS A 62 -5.57 11.76 -5.93
N GLU A 63 -6.07 11.93 -7.16
CA GLU A 63 -6.75 10.89 -7.93
C GLU A 63 -5.69 10.06 -8.69
N LEU A 64 -5.43 8.84 -8.24
CA LEU A 64 -4.36 7.99 -8.79
C LEU A 64 -4.72 7.31 -10.13
N THR A 65 -5.99 7.35 -10.54
CA THR A 65 -6.39 6.84 -11.85
C THR A 65 -6.10 7.84 -12.99
N ASP A 66 -5.79 9.09 -12.64
CA ASP A 66 -5.26 10.10 -13.56
C ASP A 66 -3.72 10.16 -13.46
N ASP A 67 -3.05 9.74 -14.52
CA ASP A 67 -1.59 9.69 -14.63
C ASP A 67 -0.92 11.06 -14.34
N LYS A 68 -1.57 12.16 -14.71
CA LYS A 68 -1.05 13.52 -14.48
C LYS A 68 -1.21 13.95 -13.01
N SER A 69 -2.27 13.49 -12.36
CA SER A 69 -2.55 13.81 -10.95
C SER A 69 -1.46 13.28 -10.03
N PHE A 70 -1.08 11.99 -10.16
CA PHE A 70 0.01 11.43 -9.34
C PHE A 70 1.35 12.12 -9.61
N LYS A 71 1.70 12.34 -10.88
CA LYS A 71 2.93 13.07 -11.23
C LYS A 71 2.98 14.44 -10.59
N ASN A 72 1.89 15.22 -10.68
CA ASN A 72 1.80 16.54 -10.06
C ASN A 72 1.94 16.45 -8.52
N ALA A 73 1.29 15.47 -7.89
CA ALA A 73 1.38 15.25 -6.45
C ALA A 73 2.83 14.91 -6.03
N LEU A 74 3.51 14.02 -6.76
CA LEU A 74 4.91 13.66 -6.49
C LEU A 74 5.82 14.90 -6.51
N TYR A 75 5.73 15.72 -7.56
CA TYR A 75 6.60 16.90 -7.68
C TYR A 75 6.26 18.00 -6.67
N LYS A 76 5.01 18.19 -6.29
CA LYS A 76 4.65 19.06 -5.15
C LYS A 76 5.26 18.55 -3.84
N GLY A 77 5.31 17.24 -3.64
CA GLY A 77 6.00 16.67 -2.50
C GLY A 77 7.51 16.92 -2.57
N VAL A 78 8.12 16.84 -3.75
CA VAL A 78 9.55 17.16 -3.95
C VAL A 78 9.82 18.64 -3.63
N ASP A 79 8.96 19.56 -4.02
CA ASP A 79 9.10 20.99 -3.67
C ASP A 79 9.13 21.21 -2.16
N HIS A 80 8.40 20.39 -1.39
CA HIS A 80 8.36 20.49 0.07
C HIS A 80 9.50 19.73 0.77
N PHE A 81 9.75 18.50 0.37
CA PHE A 81 10.68 17.59 1.04
C PHE A 81 12.07 17.52 0.40
N SER A 82 12.27 18.16 -0.74
CA SER A 82 13.46 18.13 -1.59
C SER A 82 13.76 16.76 -2.21
N VAL A 83 13.64 15.67 -1.45
CA VAL A 83 13.95 14.31 -1.92
C VAL A 83 13.05 13.28 -1.24
N PHE A 84 12.67 12.23 -1.97
CA PHE A 84 12.05 11.03 -1.41
C PHE A 84 13.03 9.87 -1.41
N HIS A 85 13.03 9.11 -0.31
CA HIS A 85 13.88 7.94 -0.08
C HIS A 85 13.10 6.62 -0.16
N GLY A 86 11.80 6.69 0.00
CA GLY A 86 10.93 5.53 -0.01
C GLY A 86 9.51 5.84 -0.47
N PHE A 87 8.87 4.83 -1.04
CA PHE A 87 7.50 4.92 -1.57
C PHE A 87 6.70 3.70 -1.13
N CYS A 88 5.46 3.92 -0.73
CA CYS A 88 4.53 2.83 -0.46
C CYS A 88 3.23 3.00 -1.24
N ASN A 89 2.96 2.10 -2.16
CA ASN A 89 1.76 2.05 -2.96
C ASN A 89 0.70 1.19 -2.25
N SER A 90 -0.09 1.85 -1.36
CA SER A 90 -1.12 1.20 -0.54
C SER A 90 -2.55 1.45 -1.03
N ALA A 91 -2.77 2.42 -1.90
CA ALA A 91 -4.10 2.67 -2.45
C ALA A 91 -4.61 1.47 -3.25
N ALA A 92 -5.81 1.02 -2.96
CA ALA A 92 -6.52 -0.02 -3.70
C ALA A 92 -8.00 -0.03 -3.37
N SER A 93 -8.82 -0.51 -4.30
CA SER A 93 -10.22 -0.81 -4.06
C SER A 93 -10.65 -1.97 -4.95
N SER A 94 -11.67 -2.72 -4.54
CA SER A 94 -12.34 -3.69 -5.39
C SER A 94 -13.79 -3.28 -5.61
N GLN A 95 -14.31 -3.55 -6.81
CA GLN A 95 -15.70 -3.32 -7.14
C GLN A 95 -16.43 -4.66 -7.19
N GLY A 96 -17.27 -4.85 -6.17
CA GLY A 96 -18.12 -6.03 -6.07
C GLY A 96 -17.43 -7.27 -5.47
N ILE A 97 -18.26 -8.06 -4.81
CA ILE A 97 -17.98 -9.44 -4.36
C ILE A 97 -19.18 -10.25 -4.82
N GLY A 98 -18.96 -11.32 -5.56
CA GLY A 98 -20.05 -12.15 -6.06
C GLY A 98 -19.59 -13.31 -6.96
N PRO A 99 -20.52 -14.14 -7.46
CA PRO A 99 -20.23 -15.17 -8.44
C PRO A 99 -19.54 -14.59 -9.68
N PHE A 100 -18.60 -15.33 -10.24
CA PHE A 100 -17.74 -14.87 -11.34
C PHE A 100 -18.54 -14.35 -12.55
N GLU A 101 -19.60 -15.07 -12.93
CA GLU A 101 -20.45 -14.74 -14.09
C GLU A 101 -21.34 -13.52 -13.89
N THR A 102 -21.41 -12.96 -12.66
CA THR A 102 -22.24 -11.79 -12.35
C THR A 102 -21.48 -10.47 -12.48
N PHE A 103 -20.15 -10.51 -12.61
CA PHE A 103 -19.35 -9.31 -12.81
C PHE A 103 -19.55 -8.72 -14.20
N SER A 104 -19.81 -7.42 -14.25
CA SER A 104 -19.87 -6.68 -15.51
C SER A 104 -18.46 -6.24 -15.96
N ASP A 105 -18.34 -5.88 -17.25
CA ASP A 105 -17.10 -5.26 -17.77
C ASP A 105 -16.73 -4.00 -16.98
N LYS A 106 -17.73 -3.23 -16.52
CA LYS A 106 -17.50 -2.06 -15.67
C LYS A 106 -16.86 -2.42 -14.32
N ASP A 107 -17.29 -3.52 -13.69
CA ASP A 107 -16.69 -3.99 -12.43
C ASP A 107 -15.26 -4.46 -12.65
N PHE A 108 -15.02 -5.13 -13.79
CA PHE A 108 -13.69 -5.56 -14.21
C PHE A 108 -12.77 -4.34 -14.39
N ASP A 109 -13.15 -3.39 -15.24
CA ASP A 109 -12.35 -2.21 -15.56
C ASP A 109 -12.06 -1.38 -14.30
N ALA A 110 -13.07 -1.14 -13.48
CA ALA A 110 -12.91 -0.37 -12.25
C ALA A 110 -11.97 -1.08 -11.26
N THR A 111 -12.12 -2.40 -11.06
CA THR A 111 -11.27 -3.17 -10.14
C THR A 111 -9.82 -3.21 -10.65
N VAL A 112 -9.60 -3.45 -11.94
CA VAL A 112 -8.26 -3.46 -12.55
C VAL A 112 -7.61 -2.07 -12.45
N ASN A 113 -8.35 -1.01 -12.74
CA ASN A 113 -7.86 0.36 -12.63
C ASN A 113 -7.44 0.70 -11.19
N LEU A 114 -8.30 0.39 -10.20
CA LEU A 114 -8.09 0.75 -8.79
C LEU A 114 -7.16 -0.18 -8.02
N SER A 115 -6.81 -1.37 -8.55
CA SER A 115 -5.99 -2.35 -7.83
C SER A 115 -4.70 -2.74 -8.53
N PHE A 116 -4.59 -2.51 -9.85
CA PHE A 116 -3.39 -2.83 -10.63
C PHE A 116 -2.84 -1.62 -11.37
N LYS A 117 -3.66 -0.92 -12.20
CA LYS A 117 -3.17 0.19 -13.02
C LYS A 117 -2.58 1.32 -12.17
N ILE A 118 -3.21 1.68 -11.05
CA ILE A 118 -2.67 2.72 -10.16
C ILE A 118 -1.28 2.37 -9.63
N VAL A 119 -1.00 1.09 -9.31
CA VAL A 119 0.33 0.66 -8.87
C VAL A 119 1.34 0.79 -10.00
N TRP A 120 0.96 0.40 -11.23
CA TRP A 120 1.80 0.59 -12.41
C TRP A 120 2.11 2.07 -12.66
N THR A 121 1.11 2.95 -12.57
CA THR A 121 1.29 4.41 -12.72
C THR A 121 2.26 4.96 -11.67
N CYS A 122 2.05 4.62 -10.39
CA CYS A 122 2.93 5.06 -9.31
C CYS A 122 4.37 4.57 -9.53
N LEU A 123 4.57 3.28 -9.75
CA LEU A 123 5.89 2.69 -10.01
C LEU A 123 6.63 3.38 -11.15
N LYS A 124 5.94 3.66 -12.26
CA LYS A 124 6.52 4.33 -13.42
C LYS A 124 7.07 5.72 -13.05
N GLU A 125 6.29 6.54 -12.39
CA GLU A 125 6.69 7.91 -12.03
C GLU A 125 7.75 7.91 -10.91
N GLU A 126 7.65 7.01 -9.92
CA GLU A 126 8.63 6.85 -8.84
C GLU A 126 10.01 6.44 -9.38
N ILE A 127 10.05 5.45 -10.28
CA ILE A 127 11.30 5.00 -10.89
C ILE A 127 11.88 6.08 -11.79
N THR A 128 11.03 6.75 -12.59
CA THR A 128 11.48 7.88 -13.42
C THR A 128 12.11 8.96 -12.55
N TYR A 129 11.43 9.35 -11.46
CA TYR A 129 11.94 10.34 -10.51
C TYR A 129 13.29 9.92 -9.90
N LEU A 130 13.40 8.68 -9.42
CA LEU A 130 14.65 8.19 -8.82
C LEU A 130 15.81 8.17 -9.83
N ARG A 131 15.57 7.69 -11.06
CA ARG A 131 16.59 7.62 -12.11
C ARG A 131 17.04 8.99 -12.60
N ASP A 132 16.09 9.88 -12.89
CA ASP A 132 16.38 11.24 -13.39
C ASP A 132 17.23 12.03 -12.41
N ASN A 133 17.04 11.78 -11.11
CA ASN A 133 17.78 12.44 -10.04
C ASN A 133 18.96 11.62 -9.51
N LYS A 134 19.27 10.45 -10.10
CA LYS A 134 20.36 9.54 -9.69
C LYS A 134 20.26 9.16 -8.20
N LEU A 135 19.06 8.93 -7.72
CA LEU A 135 18.76 8.56 -6.34
C LEU A 135 18.63 7.04 -6.21
N THR A 136 19.04 6.53 -5.06
CA THR A 136 18.66 5.19 -4.61
C THR A 136 17.33 5.24 -3.86
N GLY A 137 16.61 4.12 -3.76
CA GLY A 137 15.34 4.13 -3.04
C GLY A 137 14.79 2.75 -2.74
N SER A 138 13.73 2.74 -1.96
CA SER A 138 12.96 1.52 -1.67
C SER A 138 11.48 1.75 -1.95
N ILE A 139 10.88 0.86 -2.74
CA ILE A 139 9.46 0.89 -3.09
C ILE A 139 8.79 -0.35 -2.51
N VAL A 140 7.67 -0.18 -1.84
CA VAL A 140 6.85 -1.28 -1.32
C VAL A 140 5.44 -1.17 -1.88
N ASN A 141 5.00 -2.22 -2.58
CA ASN A 141 3.64 -2.31 -3.09
C ASN A 141 2.78 -3.17 -2.18
N ILE A 142 1.56 -2.72 -1.87
CA ILE A 142 0.62 -3.52 -1.09
C ILE A 142 -0.22 -4.39 -2.02
N SER A 143 -0.04 -5.69 -1.87
CA SER A 143 -0.81 -6.72 -2.55
C SER A 143 -1.93 -7.26 -1.64
N SER A 144 -2.16 -8.57 -1.65
CA SER A 144 -3.12 -9.29 -0.81
C SER A 144 -2.75 -10.76 -0.76
N ASN A 145 -3.09 -11.47 0.29
CA ASN A 145 -2.99 -12.93 0.35
C ASN A 145 -3.88 -13.62 -0.72
N SER A 146 -4.93 -12.95 -1.22
CA SER A 146 -5.73 -13.41 -2.35
C SER A 146 -4.93 -13.53 -3.66
N ALA A 147 -3.81 -12.82 -3.76
CA ALA A 147 -2.88 -12.91 -4.89
C ALA A 147 -2.01 -14.18 -4.89
N ILE A 148 -1.91 -14.84 -3.74
CA ILE A 148 -1.06 -16.03 -3.56
C ILE A 148 -1.87 -17.29 -3.77
N ARG A 149 -3.16 -17.25 -3.39
CA ARG A 149 -4.13 -18.34 -3.61
C ARG A 149 -5.44 -17.75 -4.13
N GLY A 150 -6.16 -18.51 -4.95
CA GLY A 150 -7.47 -18.09 -5.43
C GLY A 150 -8.44 -17.78 -4.28
N TYR A 151 -9.26 -16.76 -4.46
CA TYR A 151 -10.26 -16.34 -3.47
C TYR A 151 -11.64 -16.33 -4.14
N ALA A 152 -12.53 -17.18 -3.67
CA ALA A 152 -13.88 -17.27 -4.21
C ALA A 152 -14.61 -15.92 -4.06
N PHE A 153 -15.44 -15.61 -5.04
CA PHE A 153 -16.27 -14.41 -5.10
C PHE A 153 -15.52 -13.07 -5.20
N ASN A 154 -14.18 -13.09 -5.37
CA ASN A 154 -13.37 -11.87 -5.53
C ASN A 154 -12.25 -12.06 -6.58
N SER A 155 -12.58 -12.73 -7.68
CA SER A 155 -11.62 -13.21 -8.67
C SER A 155 -10.85 -12.09 -9.38
N ILE A 156 -11.53 -10.99 -9.76
CA ILE A 156 -10.90 -9.87 -10.48
C ILE A 156 -9.87 -9.19 -9.58
N TYR A 157 -10.21 -8.95 -8.33
CA TYR A 157 -9.29 -8.35 -7.36
C TYR A 157 -8.08 -9.26 -7.09
N ALA A 158 -8.33 -10.57 -6.88
CA ALA A 158 -7.25 -11.54 -6.68
C ALA A 158 -6.29 -11.57 -7.88
N ALA A 159 -6.81 -11.60 -9.10
CA ALA A 159 -6.02 -11.52 -10.32
C ALA A 159 -5.23 -10.21 -10.43
N SER A 160 -5.86 -9.07 -10.12
CA SER A 160 -5.20 -7.76 -10.12
C SER A 160 -4.04 -7.72 -9.12
N LYS A 161 -4.22 -8.27 -7.93
CA LYS A 161 -3.15 -8.31 -6.90
C LYS A 161 -2.05 -9.33 -7.26
N ALA A 162 -2.37 -10.42 -7.94
CA ALA A 162 -1.37 -11.33 -8.51
C ALA A 162 -0.54 -10.62 -9.61
N ALA A 163 -1.18 -9.79 -10.43
CA ALA A 163 -0.48 -8.96 -11.40
C ALA A 163 0.48 -7.95 -10.73
N VAL A 164 0.08 -7.33 -9.60
CA VAL A 164 0.97 -6.48 -8.79
C VAL A 164 2.20 -7.24 -8.31
N ASN A 165 2.03 -8.48 -7.85
CA ASN A 165 3.15 -9.32 -7.40
C ASN A 165 4.17 -9.52 -8.53
N ASN A 166 3.71 -9.97 -9.69
CA ASN A 166 4.59 -10.26 -10.83
C ASN A 166 5.22 -8.98 -11.43
N LEU A 167 4.44 -7.91 -11.56
CA LEU A 167 4.96 -6.59 -11.98
C LEU A 167 6.09 -6.14 -11.07
N SER A 168 5.89 -6.19 -9.76
CA SER A 168 6.89 -5.75 -8.77
C SER A 168 8.19 -6.55 -8.87
N GLN A 169 8.10 -7.87 -9.06
CA GLN A 169 9.28 -8.73 -9.24
C GLN A 169 10.02 -8.44 -10.55
N SER A 170 9.29 -8.18 -11.63
CA SER A 170 9.87 -7.83 -12.93
C SER A 170 10.61 -6.50 -12.84
N VAL A 171 9.96 -5.48 -12.28
CA VAL A 171 10.53 -4.16 -12.08
C VAL A 171 11.75 -4.20 -11.15
N ALA A 172 11.69 -4.98 -10.06
CA ALA A 172 12.83 -5.16 -9.15
C ALA A 172 14.11 -5.63 -9.87
N LYS A 173 13.97 -6.50 -10.87
CA LYS A 173 15.11 -6.96 -11.71
C LYS A 173 15.63 -5.85 -12.61
N GLU A 174 14.74 -5.04 -13.18
CA GLU A 174 15.10 -3.98 -14.13
C GLU A 174 15.85 -2.83 -13.45
N VAL A 175 15.47 -2.50 -12.19
CA VAL A 175 16.02 -1.34 -11.46
C VAL A 175 17.12 -1.67 -10.45
N ALA A 176 17.47 -2.95 -10.31
CA ALA A 176 18.46 -3.39 -9.31
C ALA A 176 19.83 -2.72 -9.47
N ARG A 177 20.27 -2.47 -10.73
CA ARG A 177 21.54 -1.79 -11.01
C ARG A 177 21.56 -0.33 -10.56
N ASP A 178 20.39 0.29 -10.45
CA ASP A 178 20.21 1.66 -9.96
C ASP A 178 20.15 1.71 -8.42
N GLN A 179 20.37 0.58 -7.74
CA GLN A 179 20.23 0.43 -6.29
C GLN A 179 18.83 0.81 -5.80
N ILE A 180 17.81 0.57 -6.61
CA ILE A 180 16.40 0.72 -6.27
C ILE A 180 15.86 -0.66 -5.92
N ARG A 181 15.25 -0.80 -4.75
CA ARG A 181 14.62 -2.04 -4.29
C ARG A 181 13.11 -1.94 -4.46
N VAL A 182 12.48 -3.00 -4.96
CA VAL A 182 11.02 -3.10 -5.08
C VAL A 182 10.57 -4.39 -4.41
N ASN A 183 9.75 -4.29 -3.37
CA ASN A 183 9.21 -5.44 -2.64
C ASN A 183 7.68 -5.34 -2.53
N VAL A 184 7.05 -6.43 -2.13
CA VAL A 184 5.61 -6.54 -1.96
C VAL A 184 5.31 -7.00 -0.55
N VAL A 185 4.33 -6.37 0.08
CA VAL A 185 3.67 -6.89 1.29
C VAL A 185 2.29 -7.40 0.88
N SER A 186 1.94 -8.62 1.28
CA SER A 186 0.66 -9.28 1.03
C SER A 186 -0.10 -9.45 2.35
N PRO A 187 -0.98 -8.49 2.72
CA PRO A 187 -1.79 -8.59 3.92
C PRO A 187 -2.81 -9.72 3.85
N GLY A 188 -3.12 -10.29 5.03
CA GLY A 188 -4.35 -11.03 5.25
C GLY A 188 -5.55 -10.10 5.46
N THR A 189 -6.52 -10.58 6.26
CA THR A 189 -7.66 -9.73 6.66
C THR A 189 -7.22 -8.82 7.80
N ILE A 190 -7.25 -7.51 7.52
CA ILE A 190 -6.80 -6.46 8.44
C ILE A 190 -8.01 -5.65 8.92
N ASN A 191 -8.03 -5.33 10.22
CA ASN A 191 -9.08 -4.54 10.86
C ASN A 191 -9.03 -3.08 10.36
N THR A 192 -9.75 -2.79 9.31
CA THR A 192 -9.85 -1.49 8.65
C THR A 192 -11.29 -0.99 8.68
N PRO A 193 -11.54 0.32 8.53
CA PRO A 193 -12.90 0.84 8.47
C PRO A 193 -13.78 0.14 7.43
N GLY A 194 -13.24 -0.25 6.28
CA GLY A 194 -13.97 -1.01 5.26
C GLY A 194 -14.35 -2.42 5.70
N VAL A 195 -13.47 -3.10 6.43
CA VAL A 195 -13.71 -4.45 6.98
C VAL A 195 -14.71 -4.35 8.17
N GLU A 196 -14.59 -3.34 9.01
CA GLU A 196 -15.56 -3.09 10.09
C GLU A 196 -16.98 -2.82 9.54
N ALA A 197 -17.08 -2.00 8.49
CA ALA A 197 -18.36 -1.73 7.83
C ALA A 197 -18.98 -3.00 7.19
N TYR A 198 -18.14 -3.92 6.69
CA TYR A 198 -18.60 -5.23 6.21
C TYR A 198 -19.13 -6.08 7.36
N PHE A 199 -18.43 -6.18 8.48
CA PHE A 199 -18.90 -6.97 9.65
C PHE A 199 -20.12 -6.35 10.33
N ALA A 200 -20.30 -5.04 10.26
CA ALA A 200 -21.53 -4.40 10.74
C ALA A 200 -22.78 -4.88 9.96
N LYS A 201 -22.61 -5.22 8.67
CA LYS A 201 -23.69 -5.78 7.83
C LYS A 201 -23.82 -7.29 7.98
N GLU A 202 -22.71 -8.00 8.18
CA GLU A 202 -22.62 -9.45 8.26
C GLU A 202 -21.85 -9.91 9.52
N PRO A 203 -22.45 -9.79 10.73
CA PRO A 203 -21.75 -10.05 12.00
C PRO A 203 -21.15 -11.46 12.10
N SER A 204 -21.81 -12.47 11.49
CA SER A 204 -21.34 -13.85 11.49
C SER A 204 -20.07 -14.07 10.64
N ALA A 205 -19.73 -13.13 9.74
CA ALA A 205 -18.60 -13.24 8.86
C ALA A 205 -17.28 -13.08 9.63
N LYS A 206 -17.25 -12.26 10.69
CA LYS A 206 -16.04 -12.05 11.50
C LYS A 206 -15.53 -13.34 12.10
N GLU A 207 -16.37 -14.05 12.85
CA GLU A 207 -15.99 -15.32 13.49
C GLU A 207 -15.56 -16.39 12.46
N LYS A 208 -16.27 -16.45 11.31
CA LYS A 208 -15.89 -17.38 10.23
C LYS A 208 -14.53 -17.07 9.66
N LEU A 209 -14.21 -15.79 9.44
CA LEU A 209 -12.90 -15.36 8.93
C LEU A 209 -11.79 -15.62 9.96
N GLU A 210 -12.00 -15.28 11.23
CA GLU A 210 -11.02 -15.52 12.29
C GLU A 210 -10.66 -17.01 12.43
N LYS A 211 -11.63 -17.92 12.20
CA LYS A 211 -11.38 -19.36 12.20
C LYS A 211 -10.43 -19.81 11.09
N THR A 212 -10.39 -19.10 9.95
CA THR A 212 -9.48 -19.41 8.82
C THR A 212 -8.09 -18.82 8.98
N ILE A 213 -7.84 -18.01 10.01
CA ILE A 213 -6.54 -17.44 10.32
C ILE A 213 -5.89 -18.29 11.43
N LEU A 214 -4.63 -18.69 11.26
CA LEU A 214 -3.95 -19.53 12.28
C LEU A 214 -3.83 -18.80 13.61
N LEU A 215 -3.57 -17.49 13.62
CA LEU A 215 -3.50 -16.68 14.84
C LEU A 215 -4.87 -16.31 15.42
N LYS A 216 -5.98 -16.76 14.81
CA LYS A 216 -7.37 -16.63 15.32
C LYS A 216 -7.81 -15.19 15.60
N ARG A 217 -7.25 -14.24 14.91
CA ARG A 217 -7.63 -12.83 14.96
C ARG A 217 -7.35 -12.15 13.63
N LEU A 218 -7.96 -11.01 13.42
CA LEU A 218 -7.56 -10.09 12.36
C LEU A 218 -6.21 -9.46 12.68
N GLY A 219 -5.50 -9.03 11.65
CA GLY A 219 -4.34 -8.15 11.83
C GLY A 219 -4.77 -6.70 12.03
N ASP A 220 -3.93 -5.92 12.70
CA ASP A 220 -4.09 -4.48 12.80
C ASP A 220 -3.28 -3.75 11.71
N PRO A 221 -3.73 -2.56 11.24
CA PRO A 221 -3.01 -1.78 10.23
C PRO A 221 -1.53 -1.53 10.57
N ILE A 222 -1.21 -1.32 11.83
CA ILE A 222 0.17 -1.10 12.29
C ILE A 222 1.06 -2.33 12.09
N GLU A 223 0.53 -3.55 12.11
CA GLU A 223 1.31 -4.77 11.87
C GLU A 223 1.80 -4.85 10.41
N ILE A 224 0.97 -4.38 9.48
CA ILE A 224 1.39 -4.19 8.08
C ILE A 224 2.41 -3.06 7.99
N GLY A 225 2.14 -1.94 8.68
CA GLY A 225 3.01 -0.79 8.74
C GLY A 225 4.42 -1.12 9.20
N ASN A 226 4.57 -1.93 10.24
CA ASN A 226 5.87 -2.36 10.77
C ASN A 226 6.71 -3.10 9.71
N THR A 227 6.09 -4.00 8.93
CA THR A 227 6.78 -4.71 7.86
C THR A 227 7.16 -3.77 6.72
N VAL A 228 6.27 -2.86 6.33
CA VAL A 228 6.54 -1.86 5.28
C VAL A 228 7.66 -0.93 5.73
N SER A 229 7.61 -0.39 6.94
CA SER A 229 8.65 0.47 7.51
C SER A 229 10.02 -0.23 7.50
N PHE A 230 10.10 -1.49 7.92
CA PHE A 230 11.34 -2.29 7.82
C PHE A 230 11.82 -2.40 6.37
N LEU A 231 10.95 -2.71 5.40
CA LEU A 231 11.33 -2.85 3.99
C LEU A 231 11.76 -1.53 3.35
N LEU A 232 11.27 -0.40 3.83
CA LEU A 232 11.69 0.93 3.40
C LEU A 232 13.02 1.37 4.04
N SER A 233 13.50 0.70 5.07
CA SER A 233 14.74 1.03 5.79
C SER A 233 15.98 0.36 5.17
N ASP A 234 17.17 0.81 5.59
CA ASP A 234 18.45 0.23 5.17
C ASP A 234 18.70 -1.15 5.80
N ARG A 235 17.97 -1.52 6.86
CA ARG A 235 18.03 -2.86 7.47
C ARG A 235 17.58 -3.98 6.54
N SER A 236 16.81 -3.64 5.51
CA SER A 236 16.37 -4.56 4.45
C SER A 236 17.17 -4.40 3.15
N SER A 237 18.39 -3.86 3.21
CA SER A 237 19.22 -3.53 2.05
C SER A 237 19.48 -4.70 1.09
N TYR A 238 19.39 -5.95 1.57
CA TYR A 238 19.58 -7.16 0.75
C TYR A 238 18.26 -7.86 0.38
N ILE A 239 17.10 -7.23 0.69
CA ILE A 239 15.77 -7.74 0.34
C ILE A 239 15.27 -7.00 -0.89
N ASN A 240 15.15 -7.71 -2.03
CA ASN A 240 14.66 -7.16 -3.29
C ASN A 240 13.83 -8.20 -4.05
N GLY A 241 12.72 -7.78 -4.66
CA GLY A 241 11.81 -8.63 -5.43
C GLY A 241 11.02 -9.64 -4.59
N GLN A 242 10.92 -9.45 -3.28
CA GLN A 242 10.25 -10.39 -2.38
C GLN A 242 8.76 -10.05 -2.22
N ILE A 243 7.97 -11.12 -2.05
CA ILE A 243 6.54 -11.05 -1.70
C ILE A 243 6.44 -11.58 -0.26
N ILE A 244 6.14 -10.70 0.68
CA ILE A 244 6.11 -11.02 2.10
C ILE A 244 4.66 -11.05 2.58
N SER A 245 4.19 -12.24 2.98
CA SER A 245 2.86 -12.41 3.58
C SER A 245 2.86 -11.93 5.01
N VAL A 246 1.90 -11.06 5.36
CA VAL A 246 1.62 -10.60 6.72
C VAL A 246 0.13 -10.83 6.98
N ASP A 247 -0.23 -12.08 7.30
CA ASP A 247 -1.60 -12.56 7.19
C ASP A 247 -2.05 -13.51 8.33
N GLY A 248 -1.28 -13.56 9.40
CA GLY A 248 -1.56 -14.44 10.55
C GLY A 248 -1.58 -15.92 10.20
N GLY A 249 -0.94 -16.32 9.08
CA GLY A 249 -0.89 -17.69 8.59
C GLY A 249 -2.11 -18.11 7.76
N SER A 250 -2.96 -17.18 7.34
CA SER A 250 -4.17 -17.53 6.57
C SER A 250 -3.86 -18.08 5.18
N SER A 251 -2.71 -17.78 4.58
CA SER A 251 -2.31 -18.30 3.27
C SER A 251 -1.78 -19.73 3.29
N ILE A 252 -1.38 -20.23 4.46
CA ILE A 252 -0.84 -21.61 4.63
C ILE A 252 -1.78 -22.51 5.42
N TYR A 253 -2.99 -22.06 5.72
CA TYR A 253 -4.03 -22.82 6.42
C TYR A 253 -4.74 -23.81 5.48
#